data_dcb2a2f8a8149e2fcfb177b64a051228
#
_entry.id   dcb2a2f8a8149e2fcfb177b64a051228
#
_cell.length_a   1.000
_cell.length_b   1.000
_cell.length_c   1.000
_cell.angle_alpha   90.00
_cell.angle_beta   90.00
_cell.angle_gamma   90.00
#
_symmetry.space_group_name_H-M   'P 1'
#
loop_
_entity.id
_entity.type
_entity.pdbx_description
1 polymer ?
#
loop_
_entity_poly.entity_id
_entity_poly.type
_entity_poly.pdbx_seq_one_letter_code
_entity_poly.pdbx_strand_id
1 'polypeptide(L)'
;MPRLHRTLWWKEALIVAVFYATYTLIRNRFGSAFVNGADIPLHSFTNAVRVIRIERALGLYHEESIQDFFLPHVWLIKLMNTYYGTAHFFVTLSVFVLLFRRRPDVFGQWRNTLAAMTGLAIIGFVLFPLMPPRLLDAPCPKDNVGFGGACIPHEMRNYNGALSFGFEDTVEMYGGPLHFNSGAAAKISNQYAAMPSLHIGWSTWCVFALWPITKKRWQRIALFLYPMVTLFCIIVTGNHFWLDGLGGLIVLGVGYFLGTKLHRWNHRRLDLKLAAQMASHPSF
;
A
#
# COMPACT_ATOMS: atom_id res chain seq x y z
N MET A 1 -1.41 -39.34 10.83
CA MET A 1 -0.98 -37.99 10.42
C MET A 1 -2.13 -37.38 9.63
N PRO A 2 -2.73 -36.28 10.04
CA PRO A 2 -3.81 -35.66 9.27
C PRO A 2 -3.25 -35.29 7.89
N ARG A 3 -3.93 -35.71 6.82
CA ARG A 3 -3.59 -35.31 5.45
C ARG A 3 -3.67 -33.79 5.39
N LEU A 4 -2.52 -33.11 5.38
CA LEU A 4 -2.44 -31.71 5.04
C LEU A 4 -3.19 -31.50 3.73
N HIS A 5 -4.30 -30.78 3.77
CA HIS A 5 -5.05 -30.42 2.57
C HIS A 5 -4.10 -29.70 1.63
N ARG A 6 -3.63 -30.42 0.61
CA ARG A 6 -2.72 -29.89 -0.41
C ARG A 6 -3.48 -28.80 -1.15
N THR A 7 -3.20 -27.55 -0.83
CA THR A 7 -3.77 -26.42 -1.55
C THR A 7 -3.37 -26.56 -3.02
N LEU A 8 -4.35 -26.63 -3.89
CA LEU A 8 -4.11 -26.76 -5.33
C LEU A 8 -3.64 -25.42 -5.86
N TRP A 9 -2.44 -25.35 -6.37
CA TRP A 9 -1.80 -24.11 -6.84
C TRP A 9 -2.68 -23.27 -7.78
N TRP A 10 -3.44 -23.92 -8.66
CA TRP A 10 -4.33 -23.23 -9.61
C TRP A 10 -5.52 -22.54 -8.90
N LYS A 11 -6.02 -23.08 -7.77
CA LYS A 11 -7.06 -22.42 -6.96
C LYS A 11 -6.51 -21.16 -6.30
N GLU A 12 -5.28 -21.22 -5.81
CA GLU A 12 -4.61 -20.05 -5.23
C GLU A 12 -4.32 -19.00 -6.30
N ALA A 13 -3.87 -19.40 -7.47
CA ALA A 13 -3.67 -18.52 -8.62
C ALA A 13 -4.99 -17.84 -9.05
N LEU A 14 -6.10 -18.60 -9.08
CA LEU A 14 -7.42 -18.06 -9.38
C LEU A 14 -7.90 -17.06 -8.32
N ILE A 15 -7.72 -17.37 -7.03
CA ILE A 15 -8.06 -16.43 -5.94
C ILE A 15 -7.28 -15.12 -6.11
N VAL A 16 -5.98 -15.19 -6.36
CA VAL A 16 -5.14 -14.00 -6.58
C VAL A 16 -5.59 -13.24 -7.83
N ALA A 17 -5.88 -13.92 -8.92
CA ALA A 17 -6.34 -13.31 -10.17
C ALA A 17 -7.70 -12.60 -10.01
N VAL A 18 -8.67 -13.25 -9.37
CA VAL A 18 -10.00 -12.66 -9.08
C VAL A 18 -9.85 -11.47 -8.13
N PHE A 19 -9.04 -11.61 -7.09
CA PHE A 19 -8.79 -10.51 -6.15
C PHE A 19 -8.13 -9.32 -6.85
N TYR A 20 -7.11 -9.57 -7.68
CA TYR A 20 -6.43 -8.50 -8.45
C TYR A 20 -7.35 -7.85 -9.48
N ALA A 21 -8.19 -8.63 -10.16
CA ALA A 21 -9.19 -8.09 -11.10
C ALA A 21 -10.20 -7.19 -10.37
N THR A 22 -10.72 -7.65 -9.21
CA THR A 22 -11.63 -6.87 -8.36
C THR A 22 -10.96 -5.59 -7.84
N TYR A 23 -9.72 -5.71 -7.35
CA TYR A 23 -8.92 -4.57 -6.95
C TYR A 23 -8.78 -3.54 -8.07
N THR A 24 -8.39 -3.99 -9.26
CA THR A 24 -8.19 -3.13 -10.43
C THR A 24 -9.50 -2.46 -10.86
N LEU A 25 -10.60 -3.20 -10.83
CA LEU A 25 -11.93 -2.69 -11.19
C LEU A 25 -12.40 -1.61 -10.22
N ILE A 26 -12.28 -1.85 -8.91
CA ILE A 26 -12.64 -0.87 -7.87
C ILE A 26 -11.73 0.35 -7.97
N ARG A 27 -10.42 0.14 -8.06
CA ARG A 27 -9.44 1.22 -8.19
C ARG A 27 -9.73 2.09 -9.43
N ASN A 28 -10.05 1.48 -10.56
CA ASN A 28 -10.36 2.21 -11.78
C ASN A 28 -11.71 2.92 -11.70
N ARG A 29 -12.69 2.32 -11.01
CA ARG A 29 -14.03 2.93 -10.85
C ARG A 29 -14.03 4.14 -9.91
N PHE A 30 -13.18 4.12 -8.88
CA PHE A 30 -13.07 5.18 -7.87
C PHE A 30 -11.73 5.93 -7.94
N GLY A 31 -10.93 5.69 -8.98
CA GLY A 31 -9.63 6.31 -9.17
C GLY A 31 -9.70 7.67 -9.87
N SER A 32 -8.57 8.36 -9.90
CA SER A 32 -8.38 9.68 -10.51
C SER A 32 -8.76 9.77 -11.99
N ALA A 33 -8.74 8.63 -12.72
CA ALA A 33 -9.08 8.60 -14.15
C ALA A 33 -10.58 8.81 -14.45
N PHE A 34 -11.46 8.61 -13.47
CA PHE A 34 -12.91 8.78 -13.63
C PHE A 34 -13.43 10.14 -13.16
N VAL A 35 -12.54 11.01 -12.73
CA VAL A 35 -12.91 12.32 -12.22
C VAL A 35 -12.95 13.32 -13.37
N ASN A 36 -14.01 13.27 -14.15
CA ASN A 36 -14.43 14.40 -14.98
C ASN A 36 -15.15 15.49 -14.16
N GLY A 37 -15.15 15.38 -12.83
CA GLY A 37 -15.73 16.33 -11.89
C GLY A 37 -14.67 16.94 -10.96
N ALA A 38 -14.75 18.24 -10.71
CA ALA A 38 -13.83 19.00 -9.86
C ALA A 38 -13.74 18.54 -8.39
N ASP A 39 -14.62 17.64 -7.94
CA ASP A 39 -14.84 17.38 -6.53
C ASP A 39 -13.78 16.45 -5.88
N ILE A 40 -13.29 15.42 -6.58
CA ILE A 40 -12.36 14.45 -5.97
C ILE A 40 -10.95 15.00 -5.81
N PRO A 41 -10.35 15.71 -6.78
CA PRO A 41 -9.07 16.38 -6.57
C PRO A 41 -9.11 17.36 -5.40
N LEU A 42 -10.17 18.18 -5.29
CA LEU A 42 -10.36 19.11 -4.19
C LEU A 42 -10.52 18.39 -2.85
N HIS A 43 -11.30 17.32 -2.80
CA HIS A 43 -11.50 16.53 -1.59
C HIS A 43 -10.17 15.86 -1.15
N SER A 44 -9.42 15.28 -2.10
CA SER A 44 -8.13 14.66 -1.83
C SER A 44 -7.09 15.67 -1.34
N PHE A 45 -7.08 16.88 -1.92
CA PHE A 45 -6.27 18.00 -1.48
C PHE A 45 -6.63 18.45 -0.06
N THR A 46 -7.93 18.64 0.22
CA THR A 46 -8.41 19.02 1.55
C THR A 46 -8.01 17.99 2.62
N ASN A 47 -8.07 16.70 2.28
CA ASN A 47 -7.62 15.64 3.17
C ASN A 47 -6.11 15.71 3.40
N ALA A 48 -5.30 16.00 2.36
CA ALA A 48 -3.86 16.19 2.52
C ALA A 48 -3.52 17.37 3.44
N VAL A 49 -4.21 18.50 3.29
CA VAL A 49 -4.07 19.65 4.21
C VAL A 49 -4.41 19.25 5.65
N ARG A 50 -5.44 18.43 5.87
CA ARG A 50 -5.77 17.92 7.21
C ARG A 50 -4.66 17.04 7.77
N VAL A 51 -4.11 16.13 6.97
CA VAL A 51 -2.98 15.27 7.37
C VAL A 51 -1.78 16.12 7.75
N ILE A 52 -1.39 17.10 6.92
CA ILE A 52 -0.28 18.02 7.21
C ILE A 52 -0.52 18.78 8.52
N ARG A 53 -1.73 19.28 8.76
CA ARG A 53 -2.05 19.96 10.03
C ARG A 53 -1.88 19.04 11.24
N ILE A 54 -2.31 17.79 11.12
CA ILE A 54 -2.13 16.79 12.20
C ILE A 54 -0.64 16.51 12.41
N GLU A 55 0.12 16.27 11.35
CA GLU A 55 1.56 15.99 11.45
C GLU A 55 2.33 17.17 12.01
N ARG A 56 2.01 18.40 11.62
CA ARG A 56 2.58 19.62 12.22
C ARG A 56 2.25 19.75 13.70
N ALA A 57 1.00 19.48 14.08
CA ALA A 57 0.60 19.53 15.49
C ALA A 57 1.31 18.47 16.36
N LEU A 58 1.68 17.33 15.76
CA LEU A 58 2.44 16.27 16.40
C LEU A 58 3.97 16.43 16.28
N GLY A 59 4.44 17.45 15.58
CA GLY A 59 5.87 17.66 15.32
C GLY A 59 6.47 16.60 14.38
N LEU A 60 5.67 15.98 13.54
CA LEU A 60 6.08 14.90 12.63
C LEU A 60 6.29 15.36 11.18
N TYR A 61 5.83 16.56 10.80
CA TYR A 61 5.90 17.05 9.44
C TYR A 61 7.33 17.44 9.06
N HIS A 62 8.05 16.49 8.46
CA HIS A 62 9.44 16.62 8.02
C HIS A 62 9.68 16.07 6.61
N GLU A 63 8.62 15.58 5.93
CA GLU A 63 8.71 14.93 4.63
C GLU A 63 9.30 15.87 3.58
N GLU A 64 8.87 17.12 3.57
CA GLU A 64 9.35 18.16 2.65
C GLU A 64 10.85 18.37 2.85
N SER A 65 11.30 18.60 4.07
CA SER A 65 12.71 18.80 4.39
C SER A 65 13.57 17.56 4.08
N ILE A 66 13.02 16.35 4.27
CA ILE A 66 13.71 15.11 3.90
C ILE A 66 13.82 15.01 2.39
N GLN A 67 12.75 15.27 1.64
CA GLN A 67 12.80 15.24 0.19
C GLN A 67 13.81 16.26 -0.33
N ASP A 68 13.74 17.51 0.11
CA ASP A 68 14.62 18.60 -0.31
C ASP A 68 16.11 18.27 -0.07
N PHE A 69 16.42 17.69 1.09
CA PHE A 69 17.80 17.26 1.41
C PHE A 69 18.35 16.24 0.42
N PHE A 70 17.49 15.33 -0.10
CA PHE A 70 17.91 14.26 -0.99
C PHE A 70 17.75 14.58 -2.48
N LEU A 71 16.97 15.60 -2.86
CA LEU A 71 16.76 16.02 -4.26
C LEU A 71 18.06 16.20 -5.07
N PRO A 72 19.15 16.80 -4.53
CA PRO A 72 20.40 16.94 -5.26
C PRO A 72 21.05 15.59 -5.65
N HIS A 73 20.67 14.49 -4.96
CA HIS A 73 21.20 13.17 -5.21
C HIS A 73 20.35 12.40 -6.25
N VAL A 74 20.31 12.91 -7.47
CA VAL A 74 19.44 12.42 -8.56
C VAL A 74 19.50 10.91 -8.77
N TRP A 75 20.69 10.29 -8.65
CA TRP A 75 20.83 8.83 -8.75
C TRP A 75 20.02 8.07 -7.69
N LEU A 76 20.00 8.60 -6.45
CA LEU A 76 19.25 8.00 -5.34
C LEU A 76 17.75 8.16 -5.57
N ILE A 77 17.31 9.33 -6.02
CA ILE A 77 15.88 9.55 -6.34
C ILE A 77 15.41 8.59 -7.45
N LYS A 78 16.19 8.43 -8.54
CA LYS A 78 15.90 7.47 -9.60
C LYS A 78 15.82 6.02 -9.07
N LEU A 79 16.75 5.65 -8.18
CA LEU A 79 16.74 4.35 -7.52
C LEU A 79 15.48 4.16 -6.67
N MET A 80 15.10 5.17 -5.88
CA MET A 80 13.91 5.13 -5.04
C MET A 80 12.61 5.11 -5.86
N ASN A 81 12.52 5.87 -6.95
CA ASN A 81 11.37 5.79 -7.87
C ASN A 81 11.21 4.38 -8.47
N THR A 82 12.34 3.76 -8.86
CA THR A 82 12.35 2.37 -9.37
C THR A 82 11.92 1.39 -8.27
N TYR A 83 12.47 1.54 -7.07
CA TYR A 83 12.11 0.72 -5.92
C TYR A 83 10.63 0.87 -5.58
N TYR A 84 10.10 2.08 -5.53
CA TYR A 84 8.68 2.38 -5.29
C TYR A 84 7.76 1.62 -6.24
N GLY A 85 8.06 1.66 -7.54
CA GLY A 85 7.22 1.03 -8.55
C GLY A 85 7.33 -0.50 -8.61
N THR A 86 8.38 -1.11 -8.06
CA THR A 86 8.69 -2.53 -8.34
C THR A 86 8.83 -3.39 -7.09
N ALA A 87 9.57 -2.94 -6.07
CA ALA A 87 10.02 -3.79 -4.98
C ALA A 87 8.87 -4.46 -4.23
N HIS A 88 7.81 -3.72 -3.91
CA HIS A 88 6.70 -4.23 -3.12
C HIS A 88 5.96 -5.38 -3.85
N PHE A 89 5.85 -5.35 -5.18
CA PHE A 89 5.25 -6.44 -5.95
C PHE A 89 6.14 -7.68 -5.97
N PHE A 90 7.40 -7.51 -6.37
CA PHE A 90 8.32 -8.63 -6.52
C PHE A 90 8.63 -9.31 -5.20
N VAL A 91 8.87 -8.54 -4.13
CA VAL A 91 9.16 -9.10 -2.82
C VAL A 91 7.92 -9.79 -2.24
N THR A 92 6.76 -9.15 -2.27
CA THR A 92 5.53 -9.76 -1.74
C THR A 92 5.16 -11.03 -2.50
N LEU A 93 5.25 -11.04 -3.83
CA LEU A 93 5.02 -12.25 -4.62
C LEU A 93 6.02 -13.35 -4.29
N SER A 94 7.30 -13.01 -4.15
CA SER A 94 8.36 -13.97 -3.78
C SER A 94 8.09 -14.58 -2.40
N VAL A 95 7.70 -13.79 -1.41
CA VAL A 95 7.32 -14.24 -0.07
C VAL A 95 6.08 -15.13 -0.15
N PHE A 96 5.07 -14.74 -0.93
CA PHE A 96 3.85 -15.51 -1.12
C PHE A 96 4.16 -16.91 -1.69
N VAL A 97 4.97 -16.99 -2.75
CA VAL A 97 5.40 -18.25 -3.36
C VAL A 97 6.26 -19.09 -2.40
N LEU A 98 7.16 -18.44 -1.65
CA LEU A 98 8.00 -19.10 -0.65
C LEU A 98 7.16 -19.75 0.45
N LEU A 99 6.16 -19.03 1.00
CA LEU A 99 5.25 -19.55 2.01
C LEU A 99 4.41 -20.72 1.46
N PHE A 100 3.89 -20.59 0.25
CA PHE A 100 3.12 -21.67 -0.39
C PHE A 100 3.95 -22.96 -0.51
N ARG A 101 5.25 -22.84 -0.86
CA ARG A 101 6.13 -24.00 -1.06
C ARG A 101 6.72 -24.55 0.23
N ARG A 102 7.08 -23.68 1.18
CA ARG A 102 7.87 -24.05 2.37
C ARG A 102 7.04 -24.14 3.65
N ARG A 103 5.92 -23.44 3.71
CA ARG A 103 5.08 -23.35 4.92
C ARG A 103 3.58 -23.41 4.58
N PRO A 104 3.13 -24.52 3.97
CA PRO A 104 1.71 -24.71 3.62
C PRO A 104 0.80 -24.70 4.87
N ASP A 105 1.36 -24.99 6.05
CA ASP A 105 0.69 -24.97 7.36
C ASP A 105 0.17 -23.58 7.76
N VAL A 106 0.92 -22.53 7.47
CA VAL A 106 0.57 -21.12 7.79
C VAL A 106 0.21 -20.28 6.56
N PHE A 107 0.40 -20.83 5.37
CA PHE A 107 0.14 -20.12 4.12
C PHE A 107 -1.28 -19.56 4.04
N GLY A 108 -2.29 -20.36 4.38
CA GLY A 108 -3.70 -19.94 4.35
C GLY A 108 -3.98 -18.72 5.26
N GLN A 109 -3.35 -18.68 6.44
CA GLN A 109 -3.46 -17.54 7.35
C GLN A 109 -2.87 -16.27 6.74
N TRP A 110 -1.62 -16.35 6.26
CA TRP A 110 -0.92 -15.18 5.70
C TRP A 110 -1.52 -14.68 4.39
N ARG A 111 -2.02 -15.59 3.54
CA ARG A 111 -2.81 -15.24 2.36
C ARG A 111 -4.06 -14.45 2.74
N ASN A 112 -4.84 -14.96 3.71
CA ASN A 112 -6.06 -14.29 4.16
C ASN A 112 -5.76 -12.93 4.81
N THR A 113 -4.64 -12.82 5.53
CA THR A 113 -4.16 -11.54 6.09
C THR A 113 -3.86 -10.53 4.99
N LEU A 114 -3.11 -10.94 3.96
CA LEU A 114 -2.79 -10.07 2.83
C LEU A 114 -4.04 -9.60 2.08
N ALA A 115 -4.98 -10.52 1.82
CA ALA A 115 -6.23 -10.20 1.16
C ALA A 115 -7.12 -9.26 2.00
N ALA A 116 -7.26 -9.54 3.31
CA ALA A 116 -8.06 -8.69 4.21
C ALA A 116 -7.46 -7.29 4.35
N MET A 117 -6.14 -7.19 4.54
CA MET A 117 -5.42 -5.91 4.62
C MET A 117 -5.61 -5.08 3.34
N THR A 118 -5.42 -5.71 2.17
CA THR A 118 -5.56 -5.01 0.90
C THR A 118 -7.02 -4.61 0.64
N GLY A 119 -7.99 -5.46 1.01
CA GLY A 119 -9.42 -5.12 0.94
C GLY A 119 -9.79 -3.93 1.83
N LEU A 120 -9.27 -3.89 3.07
CA LEU A 120 -9.46 -2.75 3.98
C LEU A 120 -8.83 -1.46 3.42
N ALA A 121 -7.66 -1.56 2.81
CA ALA A 121 -7.01 -0.40 2.19
C ALA A 121 -7.82 0.14 1.02
N ILE A 122 -8.44 -0.72 0.19
CA ILE A 122 -9.34 -0.27 -0.89
C ILE A 122 -10.52 0.53 -0.32
N ILE A 123 -11.11 0.05 0.78
CA ILE A 123 -12.17 0.78 1.48
C ILE A 123 -11.65 2.13 1.96
N GLY A 124 -10.44 2.18 2.53
CA GLY A 124 -9.79 3.41 2.95
C GLY A 124 -9.63 4.40 1.79
N PHE A 125 -9.15 3.96 0.62
CA PHE A 125 -8.98 4.80 -0.57
C PHE A 125 -10.29 5.41 -1.08
N VAL A 126 -11.39 4.68 -0.94
CA VAL A 126 -12.73 5.17 -1.32
C VAL A 126 -13.26 6.18 -0.31
N LEU A 127 -13.11 5.89 0.98
CA LEU A 127 -13.67 6.73 2.06
C LEU A 127 -12.82 7.97 2.35
N PHE A 128 -11.51 7.87 2.13
CA PHE A 128 -10.55 8.93 2.41
C PHE A 128 -9.53 9.05 1.26
N PRO A 129 -9.96 9.53 0.08
CA PRO A 129 -9.02 9.80 -1.00
C PRO A 129 -8.02 10.84 -0.52
N LEU A 130 -6.72 10.58 -0.71
CA LEU A 130 -5.66 11.43 -0.21
C LEU A 130 -4.67 11.74 -1.32
N MET A 131 -4.45 13.04 -1.55
CA MET A 131 -3.45 13.52 -2.49
C MET A 131 -2.05 13.29 -1.89
N PRO A 132 -1.15 12.61 -2.60
CA PRO A 132 0.22 12.42 -2.12
C PRO A 132 1.00 13.73 -2.12
N PRO A 133 2.03 13.88 -1.26
CA PRO A 133 2.83 15.10 -1.15
C PRO A 133 3.33 15.65 -2.49
N ARG A 134 3.87 14.79 -3.36
CA ARG A 134 4.43 15.18 -4.68
C ARG A 134 3.46 15.89 -5.62
N LEU A 135 2.15 15.78 -5.40
CA LEU A 135 1.13 16.42 -6.24
C LEU A 135 0.58 17.72 -5.65
N LEU A 136 1.00 18.09 -4.44
CA LEU A 136 0.44 19.25 -3.73
C LEU A 136 0.82 20.58 -4.36
N ASP A 137 2.02 20.69 -4.91
CA ASP A 137 2.54 21.91 -5.54
C ASP A 137 2.31 21.95 -7.06
N ALA A 138 1.56 20.97 -7.59
CA ALA A 138 1.12 21.05 -8.98
C ALA A 138 0.34 22.35 -9.23
N PRO A 139 0.56 23.03 -10.38
CA PRO A 139 -0.10 24.28 -10.68
C PRO A 139 -1.62 24.15 -10.56
N CYS A 140 -2.25 25.06 -9.85
CA CYS A 140 -3.71 25.12 -9.81
C CYS A 140 -4.24 25.36 -11.21
N PRO A 141 -5.17 24.55 -11.71
CA PRO A 141 -5.82 24.81 -12.98
C PRO A 141 -6.51 26.19 -12.94
N LYS A 142 -6.10 27.09 -13.84
CA LYS A 142 -6.61 28.49 -13.88
C LYS A 142 -8.11 28.57 -14.04
N ASP A 143 -8.72 27.57 -14.67
CA ASP A 143 -10.14 27.53 -15.02
C ASP A 143 -10.92 26.53 -14.14
N ASN A 144 -10.31 25.95 -13.13
CA ASN A 144 -10.95 24.95 -12.30
C ASN A 144 -11.47 25.62 -11.02
N VAL A 145 -12.77 25.75 -10.94
CA VAL A 145 -13.49 26.35 -9.81
C VAL A 145 -13.13 25.66 -8.47
N GLY A 146 -12.73 24.37 -8.52
CA GLY A 146 -12.36 23.60 -7.35
C GLY A 146 -11.03 24.00 -6.71
N PHE A 147 -10.12 24.58 -7.47
CA PHE A 147 -8.80 24.98 -6.98
C PHE A 147 -8.58 26.49 -6.97
N GLY A 148 -9.47 27.36 -7.22
CA GLY A 148 -9.36 28.82 -7.25
C GLY A 148 -7.99 29.43 -6.86
N GLY A 149 -7.77 30.71 -7.00
CA GLY A 149 -6.46 31.34 -6.78
C GLY A 149 -5.81 31.20 -5.39
N ALA A 150 -6.40 30.43 -4.49
CA ALA A 150 -5.92 30.12 -3.13
C ALA A 150 -5.85 28.62 -2.89
N CYS A 151 -5.35 27.82 -3.82
CA CYS A 151 -5.19 26.39 -3.66
C CYS A 151 -4.37 26.02 -2.42
N ILE A 152 -3.32 26.81 -2.17
CA ILE A 152 -2.44 26.58 -1.01
C ILE A 152 -2.83 27.54 0.09
N PRO A 153 -3.30 27.05 1.26
CA PRO A 153 -3.61 27.89 2.40
C PRO A 153 -2.39 28.71 2.84
N HIS A 154 -2.61 29.97 3.21
CA HIS A 154 -1.54 30.90 3.59
C HIS A 154 -0.68 30.37 4.75
N GLU A 155 -1.26 29.62 5.68
CA GLU A 155 -0.56 28.99 6.80
C GLU A 155 0.36 27.84 6.37
N MET A 156 0.30 27.40 5.10
CA MET A 156 1.11 26.31 4.56
C MET A 156 2.39 26.80 3.87
N ARG A 157 2.95 27.92 4.32
CA ARG A 157 4.26 28.37 3.86
C ARG A 157 5.34 27.35 4.20
N ASN A 158 6.25 27.14 3.25
CA ASN A 158 7.45 26.35 3.50
C ASN A 158 8.48 27.13 4.34
N TYR A 159 9.61 26.48 4.65
CA TYR A 159 10.66 27.05 5.50
C TYR A 159 11.30 28.34 4.97
N ASN A 160 11.28 28.61 3.66
CA ASN A 160 11.76 29.85 3.05
C ASN A 160 10.65 30.90 2.90
N GLY A 161 9.47 30.66 3.41
CA GLY A 161 8.37 31.62 3.43
C GLY A 161 7.54 31.69 2.14
N ALA A 162 7.86 30.88 1.11
CA ALA A 162 7.06 30.77 -0.09
C ALA A 162 5.70 30.11 0.23
N LEU A 163 4.64 30.55 -0.44
CA LEU A 163 3.34 29.92 -0.33
C LEU A 163 3.32 28.66 -1.20
N SER A 164 3.85 27.59 -0.64
CA SER A 164 4.08 26.30 -1.29
C SER A 164 4.16 25.24 -0.20
N PHE A 165 3.90 23.97 -0.56
CA PHE A 165 4.20 22.83 0.32
C PHE A 165 5.67 22.41 0.23
N GLY A 166 6.41 22.85 -0.81
CA GLY A 166 7.81 22.56 -1.02
C GLY A 166 8.12 21.19 -1.60
N PHE A 167 7.12 20.47 -2.08
CA PHE A 167 7.32 19.14 -2.68
C PHE A 167 7.54 19.19 -4.18
N GLU A 168 8.43 18.30 -4.66
CA GLU A 168 8.69 18.08 -6.07
C GLU A 168 8.13 16.72 -6.53
N ASP A 169 7.51 16.69 -7.73
CA ASP A 169 7.09 15.42 -8.33
C ASP A 169 8.29 14.70 -8.95
N THR A 170 9.01 13.96 -8.11
CA THR A 170 10.20 13.20 -8.53
C THR A 170 9.89 12.11 -9.55
N VAL A 171 8.65 11.60 -9.59
CA VAL A 171 8.23 10.59 -10.56
C VAL A 171 8.06 11.21 -11.94
N GLU A 172 7.56 12.44 -12.03
CA GLU A 172 7.45 13.18 -13.27
C GLU A 172 8.85 13.66 -13.75
N MET A 173 9.66 14.22 -12.84
CA MET A 173 10.97 14.79 -13.16
C MET A 173 11.99 13.75 -13.64
N TYR A 174 12.03 12.59 -12.98
CA TYR A 174 13.12 11.62 -13.21
C TYR A 174 12.64 10.28 -13.75
N GLY A 175 11.33 10.06 -13.79
CA GLY A 175 10.73 8.84 -14.25
C GLY A 175 11.02 7.61 -13.38
N GLY A 176 10.71 6.47 -13.92
CA GLY A 176 10.97 5.14 -13.38
C GLY A 176 10.52 4.11 -14.42
N PRO A 177 10.78 2.82 -14.24
CA PRO A 177 10.37 1.78 -15.18
C PRO A 177 8.86 1.70 -15.38
N LEU A 178 8.10 2.35 -14.49
CA LEU A 178 6.66 2.52 -14.57
C LEU A 178 6.35 4.03 -14.57
N HIS A 179 6.42 4.66 -15.74
CA HIS A 179 5.91 6.01 -15.95
C HIS A 179 4.39 6.02 -15.75
N PHE A 180 3.94 6.24 -14.53
CA PHE A 180 2.50 6.30 -14.22
C PHE A 180 1.81 7.55 -14.79
N ASN A 181 2.56 8.53 -15.26
CA ASN A 181 2.04 9.81 -15.77
C ASN A 181 1.88 9.84 -17.31
N SER A 182 2.26 8.78 -18.03
CA SER A 182 2.16 8.76 -19.50
C SER A 182 1.35 7.56 -20.01
N GLY A 183 0.49 7.80 -21.01
CA GLY A 183 -0.22 6.78 -21.76
C GLY A 183 -1.26 5.98 -20.94
N ALA A 184 -1.34 4.67 -21.20
CA ALA A 184 -2.31 3.78 -20.55
C ALA A 184 -2.09 3.64 -19.04
N ALA A 185 -0.85 3.74 -18.56
CA ALA A 185 -0.52 3.62 -17.15
C ALA A 185 -1.07 4.77 -16.29
N ALA A 186 -1.07 6.01 -16.80
CA ALA A 186 -1.67 7.16 -16.14
C ALA A 186 -3.18 7.00 -15.97
N LYS A 187 -3.85 6.41 -16.97
CA LYS A 187 -5.29 6.14 -16.95
C LYS A 187 -5.68 5.03 -15.96
N ILE A 188 -4.72 4.20 -15.57
CA ILE A 188 -4.97 3.02 -14.71
C ILE A 188 -4.54 3.28 -13.26
N SER A 189 -3.68 4.28 -12.98
CA SER A 189 -3.22 4.57 -11.63
C SER A 189 -4.18 5.49 -10.89
N ASN A 190 -4.62 5.06 -9.69
CA ASN A 190 -5.28 5.98 -8.77
C ASN A 190 -4.21 6.77 -8.02
N GLN A 191 -3.98 8.02 -8.43
CA GLN A 191 -2.96 8.87 -7.82
C GLN A 191 -3.34 9.38 -6.42
N TYR A 192 -4.64 9.30 -6.04
CA TYR A 192 -5.17 9.76 -4.75
C TYR A 192 -5.36 8.63 -3.73
N ALA A 193 -4.73 7.49 -3.95
CA ALA A 193 -4.77 6.33 -3.06
C ALA A 193 -3.54 6.29 -2.13
N ALA A 194 -3.24 7.40 -1.43
CA ALA A 194 -2.09 7.47 -0.55
C ALA A 194 -2.36 6.81 0.82
N MET A 195 -3.53 6.99 1.42
CA MET A 195 -3.85 6.47 2.75
C MET A 195 -4.94 5.38 2.71
N PRO A 196 -4.70 4.23 3.32
CA PRO A 196 -3.48 3.77 4.03
C PRO A 196 -2.38 3.26 3.08
N SER A 197 -1.10 3.44 3.42
CA SER A 197 0.01 2.99 2.57
C SER A 197 0.12 1.46 2.50
N LEU A 198 -0.24 0.89 1.34
CA LEU A 198 -0.02 -0.54 1.08
C LEU A 198 1.46 -0.90 0.95
N HIS A 199 2.34 0.04 0.59
CA HIS A 199 3.79 -0.19 0.57
C HIS A 199 4.29 -0.58 1.96
N ILE A 200 3.89 0.15 3.00
CA ILE A 200 4.25 -0.18 4.37
C ILE A 200 3.51 -1.42 4.86
N GLY A 201 2.23 -1.55 4.55
CA GLY A 201 1.45 -2.73 4.93
C GLY A 201 2.05 -4.02 4.38
N TRP A 202 2.36 -4.08 3.08
CA TRP A 202 2.89 -5.27 2.43
C TRP A 202 4.35 -5.57 2.83
N SER A 203 5.19 -4.55 2.94
CA SER A 203 6.58 -4.75 3.38
C SER A 203 6.64 -5.28 4.81
N THR A 204 5.81 -4.77 5.70
CA THR A 204 5.71 -5.25 7.08
C THR A 204 5.06 -6.63 7.16
N TRP A 205 4.07 -6.93 6.31
CA TRP A 205 3.50 -8.27 6.15
C TRP A 205 4.59 -9.29 5.79
N CYS A 206 5.50 -8.96 4.87
CA CYS A 206 6.62 -9.83 4.52
C CYS A 206 7.50 -10.15 5.73
N VAL A 207 7.76 -9.16 6.59
CA VAL A 207 8.53 -9.36 7.83
C VAL A 207 7.84 -10.38 8.73
N PHE A 208 6.57 -10.13 9.08
CA PHE A 208 5.87 -11.01 10.01
C PHE A 208 5.66 -12.42 9.46
N ALA A 209 5.40 -12.55 8.17
CA ALA A 209 5.20 -13.83 7.52
C ALA A 209 6.49 -14.67 7.47
N LEU A 210 7.66 -14.04 7.31
CA LEU A 210 8.94 -14.74 7.24
C LEU A 210 9.68 -14.86 8.57
N TRP A 211 9.36 -14.02 9.55
CA TRP A 211 10.08 -13.98 10.84
C TRP A 211 10.20 -15.36 11.53
N PRO A 212 9.09 -16.17 11.59
CA PRO A 212 9.16 -17.48 12.27
C PRO A 212 10.08 -18.50 11.59
N ILE A 213 10.33 -18.35 10.29
CA ILE A 213 11.16 -19.28 9.51
C ILE A 213 12.60 -18.80 9.34
N THR A 214 12.87 -17.55 9.72
CA THR A 214 14.16 -16.91 9.58
C THR A 214 15.02 -17.18 10.81
N LYS A 215 16.09 -17.96 10.65
CA LYS A 215 16.95 -18.40 11.76
C LYS A 215 18.22 -17.56 11.92
N LYS A 216 18.80 -17.09 10.82
CA LYS A 216 20.08 -16.37 10.82
C LYS A 216 19.88 -14.90 11.15
N ARG A 217 20.77 -14.33 12.00
CA ARG A 217 20.70 -12.92 12.42
C ARG A 217 20.68 -11.94 11.24
N TRP A 218 21.54 -12.16 10.24
CA TRP A 218 21.58 -11.27 9.07
C TRP A 218 20.26 -11.26 8.27
N GLN A 219 19.57 -12.42 8.19
CA GLN A 219 18.26 -12.51 7.53
C GLN A 219 17.20 -11.69 8.27
N ARG A 220 17.20 -11.75 9.61
CA ARG A 220 16.29 -10.93 10.44
C ARG A 220 16.56 -9.44 10.29
N ILE A 221 17.84 -9.06 10.22
CA ILE A 221 18.25 -7.68 9.95
C ILE A 221 17.74 -7.25 8.57
N ALA A 222 17.95 -8.04 7.53
CA ALA A 222 17.47 -7.75 6.17
C ALA A 222 15.95 -7.63 6.10
N LEU A 223 15.21 -8.51 6.80
CA LEU A 223 13.77 -8.42 6.91
C LEU A 223 13.32 -7.11 7.58
N PHE A 224 13.97 -6.71 8.66
CA PHE A 224 13.64 -5.45 9.36
C PHE A 224 13.98 -4.22 8.52
N LEU A 225 15.11 -4.25 7.81
CA LEU A 225 15.51 -3.14 6.93
C LEU A 225 14.55 -2.94 5.76
N TYR A 226 13.86 -3.98 5.29
CA TYR A 226 12.97 -3.88 4.15
C TYR A 226 11.83 -2.84 4.34
N PRO A 227 10.99 -2.87 5.39
CA PRO A 227 10.02 -1.82 5.63
C PRO A 227 10.65 -0.46 5.96
N MET A 228 11.85 -0.41 6.55
CA MET A 228 12.54 0.85 6.82
C MET A 228 12.98 1.54 5.52
N VAL A 229 13.58 0.78 4.60
CA VAL A 229 13.93 1.28 3.25
C VAL A 229 12.68 1.66 2.47
N THR A 230 11.59 0.90 2.63
CA THR A 230 10.30 1.23 2.01
C THR A 230 9.75 2.54 2.55
N LEU A 231 9.80 2.76 3.87
CA LEU A 231 9.37 4.01 4.50
C LEU A 231 10.21 5.20 4.01
N PHE A 232 11.53 5.05 4.01
CA PHE A 232 12.43 6.07 3.45
C PHE A 232 12.08 6.36 1.99
N CYS A 233 11.87 5.33 1.18
CA CYS A 233 11.53 5.45 -0.22
C CYS A 233 10.26 6.28 -0.44
N ILE A 234 9.17 5.96 0.26
CA ILE A 234 7.88 6.63 0.05
C ILE A 234 7.88 8.08 0.52
N ILE A 235 8.73 8.42 1.51
CA ILE A 235 8.89 9.79 2.00
C ILE A 235 9.77 10.59 1.03
N VAL A 236 10.98 10.11 0.70
CA VAL A 236 11.92 10.86 -0.13
C VAL A 236 11.43 11.08 -1.56
N THR A 237 10.53 10.24 -2.04
CA THR A 237 9.89 10.40 -3.35
C THR A 237 8.59 11.20 -3.30
N GLY A 238 8.17 11.69 -2.12
CA GLY A 238 6.95 12.46 -1.94
C GLY A 238 5.66 11.68 -2.22
N ASN A 239 5.68 10.36 -2.14
CA ASN A 239 4.51 9.54 -2.45
C ASN A 239 3.56 9.34 -1.26
N HIS A 240 4.03 9.54 -0.03
CA HIS A 240 3.24 9.31 1.19
C HIS A 240 3.66 10.25 2.32
N PHE A 241 2.73 10.50 3.22
CA PHE A 241 2.94 11.07 4.55
C PHE A 241 3.31 9.97 5.57
N TRP A 242 3.85 10.35 6.74
CA TRP A 242 4.10 9.41 7.84
C TRP A 242 2.82 8.73 8.30
N LEU A 243 1.72 9.48 8.40
CA LEU A 243 0.42 8.94 8.80
C LEU A 243 -0.14 7.91 7.83
N ASP A 244 0.23 7.97 6.54
CA ASP A 244 -0.14 6.92 5.57
C ASP A 244 0.53 5.59 5.94
N GLY A 245 1.81 5.67 6.35
CA GLY A 245 2.55 4.51 6.86
C GLY A 245 1.91 3.90 8.09
N LEU A 246 1.53 4.74 9.06
CA LEU A 246 0.80 4.32 10.25
C LEU A 246 -0.54 3.66 9.87
N GLY A 247 -1.29 4.26 8.94
CA GLY A 247 -2.49 3.67 8.37
C GLY A 247 -2.25 2.28 7.77
N GLY A 248 -1.13 2.11 7.05
CA GLY A 248 -0.69 0.81 6.53
C GLY A 248 -0.46 -0.25 7.61
N LEU A 249 0.15 0.13 8.74
CA LEU A 249 0.33 -0.75 9.89
C LEU A 249 -1.00 -1.11 10.57
N ILE A 250 -1.91 -0.16 10.69
CA ILE A 250 -3.26 -0.39 11.26
C ILE A 250 -4.04 -1.39 10.43
N VAL A 251 -4.11 -1.22 9.10
CA VAL A 251 -4.83 -2.17 8.24
C VAL A 251 -4.15 -3.53 8.19
N LEU A 252 -2.84 -3.62 8.36
CA LEU A 252 -2.14 -4.89 8.55
C LEU A 252 -2.57 -5.58 9.86
N GLY A 253 -2.62 -4.86 10.98
CA GLY A 253 -3.05 -5.41 12.26
C GLY A 253 -4.48 -5.93 12.23
N VAL A 254 -5.41 -5.13 11.70
CA VAL A 254 -6.81 -5.55 11.51
C VAL A 254 -6.92 -6.71 10.52
N GLY A 255 -6.18 -6.64 9.41
CA GLY A 255 -6.11 -7.70 8.40
C GLY A 255 -5.59 -9.02 8.97
N TYR A 256 -4.59 -8.98 9.85
CA TYR A 256 -4.08 -10.16 10.55
C TYR A 256 -5.15 -10.79 11.45
N PHE A 257 -5.85 -9.97 12.22
CA PHE A 257 -6.94 -10.45 13.07
C PHE A 257 -8.06 -11.10 12.26
N LEU A 258 -8.54 -10.45 11.20
CA LEU A 258 -9.58 -10.98 10.32
C LEU A 258 -9.11 -12.23 9.57
N GLY A 259 -7.90 -12.20 9.01
CA GLY A 259 -7.30 -13.31 8.28
C GLY A 259 -7.12 -14.54 9.15
N THR A 260 -6.72 -14.37 10.41
CA THR A 260 -6.60 -15.44 11.40
C THR A 260 -7.97 -16.04 11.77
N LYS A 261 -8.98 -15.19 11.99
CA LYS A 261 -10.36 -15.66 12.26
C LYS A 261 -10.90 -16.47 11.09
N LEU A 262 -10.75 -15.96 9.87
CA LEU A 262 -11.21 -16.64 8.65
C LEU A 262 -10.49 -17.99 8.46
N HIS A 263 -9.18 -18.01 8.69
CA HIS A 263 -8.39 -19.23 8.62
C HIS A 263 -8.89 -20.30 9.59
N ARG A 264 -9.07 -19.93 10.87
CA ARG A 264 -9.59 -20.82 11.91
C ARG A 264 -11.01 -21.33 11.60
N TRP A 265 -11.86 -20.46 11.10
CA TRP A 265 -13.23 -20.81 10.71
C TRP A 265 -13.26 -21.82 9.55
N ASN A 266 -12.43 -21.62 8.53
CA ASN A 266 -12.30 -22.54 7.41
C ASN A 266 -11.79 -23.92 7.86
N HIS A 267 -10.79 -23.98 8.75
CA HIS A 267 -10.30 -25.24 9.31
C HIS A 267 -11.39 -25.99 10.09
N ARG A 268 -12.10 -25.32 10.98
CA ARG A 268 -13.21 -25.94 11.73
C ARG A 268 -14.29 -26.51 10.81
N ARG A 269 -14.64 -25.79 9.74
CA ARG A 269 -15.63 -26.29 8.75
C ARG A 269 -15.14 -27.53 8.02
N LEU A 270 -13.87 -27.60 7.66
CA LEU A 270 -13.28 -28.77 7.01
C LEU A 270 -13.23 -29.97 7.94
N ASP A 271 -12.84 -29.78 9.19
CA ASP A 271 -12.80 -30.82 10.21
C ASP A 271 -14.21 -31.41 10.45
N LEU A 272 -15.24 -30.57 10.56
CA LEU A 272 -16.63 -31.01 10.70
C LEU A 272 -17.11 -31.79 9.47
N LYS A 273 -16.77 -31.38 8.26
CA LYS A 273 -17.13 -32.12 7.04
C LYS A 273 -16.45 -33.49 7.00
N LEU A 274 -15.17 -33.55 7.35
CA LEU A 274 -14.44 -34.82 7.41
C LEU A 274 -15.02 -35.76 8.46
N ALA A 275 -15.33 -35.26 9.65
CA ALA A 275 -15.98 -36.02 10.70
C ALA A 275 -17.35 -36.60 10.26
N ALA A 276 -18.16 -35.77 9.58
CA ALA A 276 -19.44 -36.21 9.04
C ALA A 276 -19.28 -37.30 7.95
N GLN A 277 -18.29 -37.16 7.06
CA GLN A 277 -17.99 -38.17 6.04
C GLN A 277 -17.50 -39.50 6.65
N MET A 278 -16.68 -39.45 7.70
CA MET A 278 -16.23 -40.65 8.41
C MET A 278 -17.39 -41.36 9.16
N ALA A 279 -18.31 -40.58 9.71
CA ALA A 279 -19.51 -41.14 10.39
C ALA A 279 -20.51 -41.77 9.40
N SER A 280 -20.58 -41.28 8.16
CA SER A 280 -21.48 -41.80 7.12
C SER A 280 -20.93 -43.04 6.38
N HIS A 281 -19.62 -43.32 6.51
CA HIS A 281 -18.98 -44.50 5.97
C HIS A 281 -18.18 -45.23 7.06
N PRO A 282 -18.82 -45.88 8.05
CA PRO A 282 -18.11 -46.72 8.99
C PRO A 282 -17.43 -47.83 8.19
N SER A 283 -16.10 -47.84 8.17
CA SER A 283 -15.34 -48.94 7.61
C SER A 283 -15.71 -50.23 8.37
N PHE A 284 -16.31 -51.16 7.66
CA PHE A 284 -16.51 -52.55 8.14
C PHE A 284 -15.16 -53.19 8.43
#